data_981cfa8f4e59f0294e0d89cb21d7bea1
#
_entry.id   981cfa8f4e59f0294e0d89cb21d7bea1
#
_cell.length_a   1.000
_cell.length_b   1.000
_cell.length_c   1.000
_cell.angle_alpha   90.00
_cell.angle_beta   90.00
_cell.angle_gamma   90.00
#
_symmetry.space_group_name_H-M   'P 1'
#
loop_
_entity.id
_entity.type
_entity.pdbx_description
1 polymer ?
#
loop_
_entity_poly.entity_id
_entity_poly.type
_entity_poly.pdbx_seq_one_letter_code
_entity_poly.pdbx_strand_id
1 'polypeptide(L)'
;LQPWSTIGETMVTKVTSGDGPDFVTTGADNGQGWSIDGTFQCVTDFYDDKDNGTDEYIENVVDQITFNIDGSEEKCGVPMGYAPTAVWYNTDMWESAGLTDADYPQTWDELLEVAKKLTKSDGSQYGIALPDLGWAPFLKGNGSGIYTTDGKVSINTKENKAFLEKMRDFYKGGYSVSGMDETAARESFESGQSAMVIVGPWEDQASTDKGINHDLFPVPNGDGTYVYPDGTKAPTPAPPVCTGGSPPRLATPLRSRASTTSSSSITTTTTR
;
A
#
# COMPACT_ATOMS: atom_id res chain seq x y z
N LEU A 1 -16.13 -12.12 -8.11
CA LEU A 1 -14.86 -11.37 -8.04
C LEU A 1 -14.85 -10.32 -9.15
N GLN A 2 -14.44 -9.11 -8.82
CA GLN A 2 -14.25 -8.02 -9.77
C GLN A 2 -12.77 -7.62 -9.78
N PRO A 3 -12.16 -7.33 -10.94
CA PRO A 3 -10.82 -6.79 -10.99
C PRO A 3 -10.73 -5.42 -10.29
N TRP A 4 -9.62 -5.14 -9.63
CA TRP A 4 -9.38 -3.86 -8.97
C TRP A 4 -9.50 -2.66 -9.93
N SER A 5 -9.06 -2.83 -11.18
CA SER A 5 -9.14 -1.80 -12.22
C SER A 5 -10.56 -1.37 -12.61
N THR A 6 -11.58 -2.20 -12.34
CA THR A 6 -12.97 -1.95 -12.75
C THR A 6 -13.96 -1.90 -11.58
N ILE A 7 -13.50 -2.17 -10.36
CA ILE A 7 -14.39 -2.28 -9.19
C ILE A 7 -15.12 -0.96 -8.91
N GLY A 8 -14.43 0.19 -9.09
CA GLY A 8 -15.01 1.51 -8.85
C GLY A 8 -16.27 1.76 -9.66
N GLU A 9 -16.15 1.66 -10.97
CA GLU A 9 -17.27 1.91 -11.91
C GLU A 9 -18.36 0.84 -11.80
N THR A 10 -17.95 -0.41 -11.65
CA THR A 10 -18.88 -1.54 -11.56
C THR A 10 -19.74 -1.44 -10.30
N MET A 11 -19.17 -1.03 -9.18
CA MET A 11 -19.89 -0.97 -7.90
C MET A 11 -20.99 0.08 -7.93
N VAL A 12 -20.67 1.31 -8.34
CA VAL A 12 -21.65 2.39 -8.45
C VAL A 12 -22.82 1.98 -9.36
N THR A 13 -22.51 1.38 -10.51
CA THR A 13 -23.53 0.92 -11.46
C THR A 13 -24.44 -0.16 -10.86
N LYS A 14 -23.88 -1.14 -10.17
CA LYS A 14 -24.66 -2.25 -9.56
C LYS A 14 -25.53 -1.76 -8.42
N VAL A 15 -25.02 -0.92 -7.54
CA VAL A 15 -25.81 -0.38 -6.42
C VAL A 15 -26.94 0.49 -6.95
N THR A 16 -26.67 1.36 -7.92
CA THR A 16 -27.70 2.23 -8.53
C THR A 16 -28.80 1.44 -9.24
N SER A 17 -28.46 0.28 -9.84
CA SER A 17 -29.46 -0.61 -10.48
C SER A 17 -30.20 -1.51 -9.47
N GLY A 18 -29.85 -1.48 -8.19
CA GLY A 18 -30.44 -2.36 -7.17
C GLY A 18 -29.90 -3.80 -7.17
N ASP A 19 -28.80 -4.05 -7.88
CA ASP A 19 -28.13 -5.36 -8.01
C ASP A 19 -26.73 -5.34 -7.33
N GLY A 20 -26.56 -4.46 -6.33
CA GLY A 20 -25.35 -4.34 -5.54
C GLY A 20 -25.15 -5.51 -4.57
N PRO A 21 -23.92 -5.81 -4.17
CA PRO A 21 -23.66 -6.80 -3.13
C PRO A 21 -24.00 -6.25 -1.76
N ASP A 22 -24.27 -7.12 -0.80
CA ASP A 22 -24.43 -6.73 0.61
C ASP A 22 -23.11 -6.29 1.24
N PHE A 23 -21.98 -6.85 0.79
CA PHE A 23 -20.63 -6.52 1.26
C PHE A 23 -19.63 -6.45 0.11
N VAL A 24 -18.62 -5.58 0.27
CA VAL A 24 -17.49 -5.51 -0.64
C VAL A 24 -16.19 -5.34 0.13
N THR A 25 -15.14 -6.01 -0.34
CA THR A 25 -13.78 -5.73 0.11
C THR A 25 -13.15 -4.74 -0.85
N THR A 26 -12.68 -3.62 -0.34
CA THR A 26 -12.06 -2.54 -1.15
C THR A 26 -10.99 -1.79 -0.36
N GLY A 27 -10.25 -0.90 -1.03
CA GLY A 27 -9.39 0.07 -0.37
C GLY A 27 -10.19 1.21 0.25
N ALA A 28 -9.62 1.86 1.26
CA ALA A 28 -10.24 3.00 1.94
C ALA A 28 -10.52 4.18 0.99
N ASP A 29 -9.72 4.33 -0.06
CA ASP A 29 -9.87 5.33 -1.12
C ASP A 29 -11.21 5.22 -1.87
N ASN A 30 -11.55 4.04 -2.34
CA ASN A 30 -12.86 3.77 -2.94
C ASN A 30 -13.98 3.90 -1.91
N GLY A 31 -13.77 3.34 -0.71
CA GLY A 31 -14.74 3.38 0.38
C GLY A 31 -15.15 4.80 0.77
N GLN A 32 -14.21 5.75 0.77
CA GLN A 32 -14.50 7.16 1.05
C GLN A 32 -15.50 7.76 0.05
N GLY A 33 -15.23 7.62 -1.25
CA GLY A 33 -16.11 8.17 -2.29
C GLY A 33 -17.51 7.58 -2.20
N TRP A 34 -17.61 6.26 -2.07
CA TRP A 34 -18.90 5.54 -2.02
C TRP A 34 -19.70 5.81 -0.74
N SER A 35 -19.05 6.13 0.36
CA SER A 35 -19.73 6.51 1.60
C SER A 35 -20.25 7.94 1.54
N ILE A 36 -19.47 8.87 0.95
CA ILE A 36 -19.87 10.26 0.81
C ILE A 36 -21.06 10.42 -0.15
N ASP A 37 -21.08 9.66 -1.24
CA ASP A 37 -22.18 9.71 -2.24
C ASP A 37 -23.39 8.84 -1.86
N GLY A 38 -23.34 8.13 -0.73
CA GLY A 38 -24.43 7.28 -0.24
C GLY A 38 -24.55 5.93 -0.94
N THR A 39 -23.56 5.54 -1.76
CA THR A 39 -23.49 4.20 -2.38
C THR A 39 -23.34 3.14 -1.29
N PHE A 40 -22.57 3.43 -0.23
CA PHE A 40 -22.38 2.56 0.93
C PHE A 40 -22.89 3.20 2.21
N GLN A 41 -23.41 2.35 3.08
CA GLN A 41 -23.80 2.73 4.42
C GLN A 41 -22.62 2.61 5.37
N CYS A 42 -22.41 3.63 6.19
CA CYS A 42 -21.45 3.57 7.29
C CYS A 42 -21.96 2.66 8.40
N VAL A 43 -21.04 2.15 9.20
CA VAL A 43 -21.28 1.10 10.20
C VAL A 43 -20.82 1.57 11.59
N THR A 44 -21.01 2.84 11.92
CA THR A 44 -20.57 3.43 13.19
C THR A 44 -21.15 2.67 14.39
N ASP A 45 -22.43 2.26 14.34
CA ASP A 45 -23.08 1.49 15.38
C ASP A 45 -22.37 0.15 15.68
N PHE A 46 -21.71 -0.44 14.68
CA PHE A 46 -20.92 -1.65 14.88
C PHE A 46 -19.75 -1.43 15.84
N TYR A 47 -19.18 -0.23 15.85
CA TYR A 47 -18.05 0.13 16.71
C TYR A 47 -18.50 0.52 18.13
N ASP A 48 -19.76 0.86 18.32
CA ASP A 48 -20.32 1.21 19.62
C ASP A 48 -20.65 -0.05 20.44
N ASP A 49 -20.79 -1.18 19.79
CA ASP A 49 -21.00 -2.47 20.44
C ASP A 49 -19.66 -3.09 20.85
N LYS A 50 -19.41 -3.15 22.16
CA LYS A 50 -18.18 -3.68 22.74
C LYS A 50 -17.98 -5.18 22.51
N ASP A 51 -19.04 -5.91 22.22
CA ASP A 51 -18.95 -7.35 21.94
C ASP A 51 -18.34 -7.64 20.56
N ASN A 52 -18.23 -6.64 19.71
CA ASN A 52 -17.61 -6.73 18.39
C ASN A 52 -16.06 -6.69 18.43
N GLY A 53 -15.45 -6.40 19.59
CA GLY A 53 -13.99 -6.44 19.77
C GLY A 53 -13.23 -5.39 18.95
N THR A 54 -13.88 -4.28 18.62
CA THR A 54 -13.31 -3.22 17.77
C THR A 54 -12.26 -2.37 18.48
N ASP A 55 -12.16 -2.47 19.80
CA ASP A 55 -11.13 -1.86 20.64
C ASP A 55 -9.73 -2.50 20.43
N GLU A 56 -9.67 -3.68 19.79
CA GLU A 56 -8.41 -4.31 19.40
C GLU A 56 -7.83 -3.78 18.09
N TYR A 57 -8.59 -2.98 17.33
CA TYR A 57 -8.09 -2.40 16.07
C TYR A 57 -7.08 -1.28 16.31
N ILE A 58 -6.09 -1.21 15.43
CA ILE A 58 -5.12 -0.12 15.42
C ILE A 58 -5.84 1.18 15.03
N GLU A 59 -5.78 2.20 15.88
CA GLU A 59 -6.46 3.49 15.71
C GLU A 59 -6.23 4.10 14.32
N ASN A 60 -4.99 4.21 13.88
CA ASN A 60 -4.64 4.75 12.55
C ASN A 60 -5.25 3.97 11.36
N VAL A 61 -5.63 2.72 11.55
CA VAL A 61 -6.30 1.92 10.51
C VAL A 61 -7.80 2.24 10.51
N VAL A 62 -8.38 2.44 11.68
CA VAL A 62 -9.78 2.89 11.82
C VAL A 62 -9.94 4.32 11.29
N ASP A 63 -8.98 5.20 11.53
CA ASP A 63 -8.99 6.57 11.00
C ASP A 63 -9.06 6.62 9.47
N GLN A 64 -8.47 5.63 8.77
CA GLN A 64 -8.51 5.58 7.31
C GLN A 64 -9.90 5.29 6.74
N ILE A 65 -10.80 4.74 7.54
CA ILE A 65 -12.19 4.44 7.17
C ILE A 65 -13.18 5.32 7.93
N THR A 66 -12.70 6.35 8.63
CA THR A 66 -13.52 7.34 9.33
C THR A 66 -13.62 8.58 8.46
N PHE A 67 -14.81 8.93 8.05
CA PHE A 67 -15.07 10.03 7.13
C PHE A 67 -16.07 11.02 7.74
N ASN A 68 -15.96 12.28 7.35
CA ASN A 68 -16.97 13.27 7.67
C ASN A 68 -18.12 13.17 6.67
N ILE A 69 -19.28 12.69 7.13
CA ILE A 69 -20.51 12.58 6.36
C ILE A 69 -21.52 13.57 6.94
N ASP A 70 -21.89 14.57 6.18
CA ASP A 70 -22.87 15.61 6.57
C ASP A 70 -22.55 16.29 7.92
N GLY A 71 -21.28 16.42 8.27
CA GLY A 71 -20.83 17.06 9.49
C GLY A 71 -20.63 16.12 10.69
N SER A 72 -20.88 14.84 10.53
CA SER A 72 -20.62 13.80 11.53
C SER A 72 -19.44 12.93 11.14
N GLU A 73 -18.63 12.53 12.10
CA GLU A 73 -17.60 11.50 11.88
C GLU A 73 -18.24 10.11 11.89
N GLU A 74 -18.15 9.42 10.75
CA GLU A 74 -18.76 8.11 10.57
C GLU A 74 -17.70 7.08 10.20
N LYS A 75 -17.76 5.90 10.78
CA LYS A 75 -16.92 4.74 10.43
C LYS A 75 -17.60 3.95 9.32
N CYS A 76 -17.00 3.96 8.14
CA CYS A 76 -17.64 3.47 6.93
C CYS A 76 -16.99 2.18 6.39
N GLY A 77 -16.64 1.31 7.30
CA GLY A 77 -16.08 -0.01 6.98
C GLY A 77 -15.57 -0.73 8.21
N VAL A 78 -15.16 -1.98 8.02
CA VAL A 78 -14.49 -2.79 9.05
C VAL A 78 -13.14 -3.23 8.49
N PRO A 79 -12.00 -2.86 9.12
CA PRO A 79 -10.69 -3.24 8.64
C PRO A 79 -10.52 -4.76 8.66
N MET A 80 -10.16 -5.34 7.51
CA MET A 80 -9.80 -6.76 7.41
C MET A 80 -8.30 -6.98 7.58
N GLY A 81 -7.50 -5.94 7.37
CA GLY A 81 -6.06 -5.99 7.47
C GLY A 81 -5.42 -4.68 7.02
N TYR A 82 -4.12 -4.61 7.21
CA TYR A 82 -3.28 -3.51 6.74
C TYR A 82 -2.20 -4.09 5.83
N ALA A 83 -2.05 -3.50 4.64
CA ALA A 83 -1.09 -3.92 3.64
C ALA A 83 -0.09 -2.78 3.38
N PRO A 84 1.01 -2.70 4.13
CA PRO A 84 2.02 -1.68 3.89
C PRO A 84 2.70 -1.91 2.55
N THR A 85 3.03 -0.84 1.84
CA THR A 85 3.90 -0.92 0.67
C THR A 85 5.37 -1.00 1.10
N ALA A 86 6.16 -1.73 0.32
CA ALA A 86 7.60 -1.85 0.48
C ALA A 86 8.31 -1.75 -0.87
N VAL A 87 9.61 -1.57 -0.86
CA VAL A 87 10.44 -1.77 -2.04
C VAL A 87 10.83 -3.24 -2.08
N TRP A 88 10.29 -3.98 -3.03
CA TRP A 88 10.68 -5.35 -3.33
C TRP A 88 11.83 -5.33 -4.31
N TYR A 89 12.83 -6.18 -4.14
CA TYR A 89 13.97 -6.24 -5.03
C TYR A 89 14.39 -7.68 -5.34
N ASN A 90 14.89 -7.88 -6.54
CA ASN A 90 15.47 -9.15 -6.97
C ASN A 90 16.89 -9.26 -6.39
N THR A 91 17.11 -10.25 -5.51
CA THR A 91 18.36 -10.41 -4.79
C THR A 91 19.52 -10.78 -5.72
N ASP A 92 19.25 -11.55 -6.78
CA ASP A 92 20.30 -11.94 -7.75
C ASP A 92 20.79 -10.71 -8.55
N MET A 93 19.87 -9.81 -8.91
CA MET A 93 20.24 -8.57 -9.61
C MET A 93 20.96 -7.60 -8.67
N TRP A 94 20.55 -7.55 -7.40
CA TRP A 94 21.15 -6.74 -6.35
C TRP A 94 22.61 -7.16 -6.13
N GLU A 95 22.86 -8.43 -5.89
CA GLU A 95 24.18 -9.01 -5.70
C GLU A 95 25.06 -8.85 -6.95
N SER A 96 24.48 -9.07 -8.15
CA SER A 96 25.20 -8.90 -9.43
C SER A 96 25.66 -7.46 -9.68
N ALA A 97 24.99 -6.48 -9.10
CA ALA A 97 25.37 -5.07 -9.11
C ALA A 97 26.41 -4.71 -8.02
N GLY A 98 26.83 -5.69 -7.21
CA GLY A 98 27.76 -5.51 -6.09
C GLY A 98 27.15 -4.81 -4.90
N LEU A 99 25.82 -4.82 -4.78
CA LEU A 99 25.06 -4.26 -3.65
C LEU A 99 24.95 -5.30 -2.53
N THR A 100 24.87 -4.81 -1.32
CA THR A 100 24.73 -5.59 -0.06
C THR A 100 23.67 -4.98 0.81
N ASP A 101 23.38 -5.56 1.98
CA ASP A 101 22.45 -5.04 2.96
C ASP A 101 22.85 -3.64 3.48
N ALA A 102 24.13 -3.28 3.40
CA ALA A 102 24.61 -1.95 3.77
C ALA A 102 24.20 -0.86 2.76
N ASP A 103 23.74 -1.25 1.58
CA ASP A 103 23.31 -0.34 0.51
C ASP A 103 21.79 -0.08 0.50
N TYR A 104 21.03 -0.56 1.49
CA TYR A 104 19.59 -0.28 1.57
C TYR A 104 19.34 1.22 1.70
N PRO A 105 18.59 1.82 0.74
CA PRO A 105 18.34 3.24 0.72
C PRO A 105 17.53 3.71 1.93
N GLN A 106 17.96 4.77 2.58
CA GLN A 106 17.26 5.43 3.68
C GLN A 106 16.50 6.67 3.19
N THR A 107 16.92 7.21 2.04
CA THR A 107 16.34 8.41 1.44
C THR A 107 15.98 8.14 -0.03
N TRP A 108 15.11 8.99 -0.58
CA TRP A 108 14.78 8.95 -2.01
C TRP A 108 15.97 9.21 -2.93
N ASP A 109 16.95 10.01 -2.48
CA ASP A 109 18.19 10.24 -3.23
C ASP A 109 19.03 8.98 -3.31
N GLU A 110 19.16 8.26 -2.19
CA GLU A 110 19.86 6.98 -2.16
C GLU A 110 19.14 5.92 -3.00
N LEU A 111 17.78 5.88 -2.95
CA LEU A 111 17.01 4.99 -3.81
C LEU A 111 17.25 5.27 -5.30
N LEU A 112 17.36 6.56 -5.67
CA LEU A 112 17.69 6.95 -7.05
C LEU A 112 19.08 6.45 -7.47
N GLU A 113 20.08 6.60 -6.59
CA GLU A 113 21.44 6.11 -6.87
C GLU A 113 21.51 4.58 -6.95
N VAL A 114 20.76 3.86 -6.13
CA VAL A 114 20.62 2.40 -6.22
C VAL A 114 19.92 2.01 -7.52
N ALA A 115 18.81 2.65 -7.88
CA ALA A 115 18.12 2.39 -9.14
C ALA A 115 19.02 2.63 -10.35
N LYS A 116 19.88 3.64 -10.30
CA LYS A 116 20.88 3.92 -11.34
C LYS A 116 21.92 2.79 -11.44
N LYS A 117 22.44 2.28 -10.32
CA LYS A 117 23.38 1.14 -10.30
C LYS A 117 22.75 -0.12 -10.89
N LEU A 118 21.47 -0.35 -10.63
CA LEU A 118 20.72 -1.52 -11.11
C LEU A 118 20.25 -1.39 -12.57
N THR A 119 20.29 -0.19 -13.16
CA THR A 119 19.87 0.03 -14.56
C THR A 119 20.97 -0.35 -15.51
N LYS A 120 20.66 -1.15 -16.52
CA LYS A 120 21.59 -1.48 -17.60
C LYS A 120 21.48 -0.47 -18.75
N SER A 121 22.63 0.00 -19.22
CA SER A 121 22.69 1.02 -20.27
C SER A 121 22.18 0.55 -21.64
N ASP A 122 22.09 -0.78 -21.85
CA ASP A 122 21.54 -1.38 -23.08
C ASP A 122 19.99 -1.45 -23.08
N GLY A 123 19.35 -0.98 -22.01
CA GLY A 123 17.88 -0.98 -21.87
C GLY A 123 17.27 -2.33 -21.53
N SER A 124 18.08 -3.35 -21.26
CA SER A 124 17.59 -4.69 -20.90
C SER A 124 17.06 -4.79 -19.48
N GLN A 125 17.38 -3.84 -18.62
CA GLN A 125 16.95 -3.82 -17.21
C GLN A 125 16.81 -2.39 -16.70
N TYR A 126 15.69 -2.10 -16.07
CA TYR A 126 15.44 -0.88 -15.30
C TYR A 126 15.79 -1.10 -13.83
N GLY A 127 16.20 -0.06 -13.14
CA GLY A 127 16.52 -0.14 -11.72
C GLY A 127 15.30 -0.35 -10.85
N ILE A 128 14.17 0.27 -11.23
CA ILE A 128 12.94 0.21 -10.45
C ILE A 128 11.70 0.37 -11.34
N ALA A 129 10.64 -0.35 -11.05
CA ALA A 129 9.31 -0.10 -11.57
C ALA A 129 8.53 0.77 -10.57
N LEU A 130 8.14 1.97 -11.00
CA LEU A 130 7.37 2.91 -10.20
C LEU A 130 5.97 3.04 -10.81
N PRO A 131 4.92 2.53 -10.16
CA PRO A 131 3.56 2.69 -10.66
C PRO A 131 3.11 4.16 -10.52
N ASP A 132 2.52 4.71 -11.56
CA ASP A 132 2.11 6.12 -11.61
C ASP A 132 1.12 6.52 -10.49
N LEU A 133 0.27 5.59 -10.04
CA LEU A 133 -0.67 5.81 -8.93
C LEU A 133 -0.08 5.48 -7.55
N GLY A 134 1.10 4.86 -7.50
CA GLY A 134 1.77 4.50 -6.24
C GLY A 134 2.38 5.68 -5.49
N TRP A 135 2.36 6.88 -6.06
CA TRP A 135 3.01 8.05 -5.49
C TRP A 135 2.19 8.77 -4.40
N ALA A 136 0.88 8.63 -4.38
CA ALA A 136 0.03 9.33 -3.41
C ALA A 136 0.36 8.98 -1.94
N PRO A 137 0.63 7.72 -1.54
CA PRO A 137 1.13 7.40 -0.22
C PRO A 137 2.48 8.06 0.13
N PHE A 138 3.33 8.26 -0.88
CA PHE A 138 4.66 8.85 -0.69
C PHE A 138 4.61 10.35 -0.44
N LEU A 139 3.60 11.05 -0.93
CA LEU A 139 3.38 12.45 -0.58
C LEU A 139 3.16 12.61 0.93
N LYS A 140 2.42 11.67 1.56
CA LYS A 140 2.21 11.67 3.01
C LYS A 140 3.52 11.43 3.78
N GLY A 141 4.35 10.51 3.32
CA GLY A 141 5.68 10.26 3.91
C GLY A 141 6.61 11.47 3.85
N ASN A 142 6.38 12.38 2.92
CA ASN A 142 7.13 13.64 2.79
C ASN A 142 6.52 14.80 3.59
N GLY A 143 5.60 14.53 4.50
CA GLY A 143 4.92 15.56 5.31
C GLY A 143 3.89 16.38 4.52
N SER A 144 3.43 15.87 3.40
CA SER A 144 2.49 16.55 2.53
C SER A 144 1.37 15.59 2.09
N GLY A 145 0.40 16.07 1.36
CA GLY A 145 -0.75 15.30 0.88
C GLY A 145 -1.50 16.03 -0.23
N ILE A 146 -2.53 15.38 -0.74
CA ILE A 146 -3.42 15.98 -1.74
C ILE A 146 -4.45 16.89 -1.05
N TYR A 147 -4.82 16.54 0.17
CA TYR A 147 -5.80 17.26 0.98
C TYR A 147 -5.22 17.62 2.35
N THR A 148 -5.65 18.73 2.90
CA THR A 148 -5.44 19.09 4.30
C THR A 148 -6.39 18.30 5.20
N THR A 149 -6.15 18.29 6.51
CA THR A 149 -7.03 17.63 7.50
C THR A 149 -8.46 18.22 7.54
N ASP A 150 -8.63 19.46 7.09
CA ASP A 150 -9.94 20.11 6.93
C ASP A 150 -10.54 19.92 5.52
N GLY A 151 -10.02 18.98 4.73
CA GLY A 151 -10.57 18.56 3.43
C GLY A 151 -10.29 19.49 2.25
N LYS A 152 -9.45 20.53 2.41
CA LYS A 152 -9.09 21.41 1.30
C LYS A 152 -8.01 20.82 0.43
N VAL A 153 -8.07 21.06 -0.89
CA VAL A 153 -7.04 20.62 -1.83
C VAL A 153 -5.71 21.32 -1.51
N SER A 154 -4.67 20.52 -1.29
CA SER A 154 -3.32 20.96 -0.90
C SER A 154 -2.22 20.39 -1.80
N ILE A 155 -2.53 20.15 -3.07
CA ILE A 155 -1.58 19.52 -4.00
C ILE A 155 -0.41 20.43 -4.39
N ASN A 156 -0.62 21.75 -4.42
CA ASN A 156 0.37 22.71 -4.89
C ASN A 156 1.29 23.22 -3.77
N THR A 157 1.90 22.32 -3.02
CA THR A 157 2.87 22.64 -1.97
C THR A 157 4.31 22.55 -2.47
N LYS A 158 5.25 23.10 -1.69
CA LYS A 158 6.68 23.00 -1.98
C LYS A 158 7.15 21.53 -1.88
N GLU A 159 6.64 20.82 -0.90
CA GLU A 159 6.97 19.43 -0.60
C GLU A 159 6.48 18.51 -1.73
N ASN A 160 5.25 18.70 -2.20
CA ASN A 160 4.71 17.93 -3.33
C ASN A 160 5.50 18.19 -4.61
N LYS A 161 5.89 19.44 -4.87
CA LYS A 161 6.73 19.77 -6.04
C LYS A 161 8.08 19.09 -5.97
N ALA A 162 8.75 19.16 -4.82
CA ALA A 162 10.05 18.52 -4.61
C ALA A 162 9.95 16.99 -4.82
N PHE A 163 8.88 16.37 -4.31
CA PHE A 163 8.62 14.94 -4.54
C PHE A 163 8.41 14.62 -6.03
N LEU A 164 7.57 15.38 -6.72
CA LEU A 164 7.33 15.17 -8.17
C LEU A 164 8.59 15.41 -9.02
N GLU A 165 9.46 16.34 -8.61
CA GLU A 165 10.76 16.53 -9.25
C GLU A 165 11.65 15.31 -9.06
N LYS A 166 11.64 14.71 -7.88
CA LYS A 166 12.36 13.47 -7.59
C LYS A 166 11.84 12.30 -8.44
N MET A 167 10.52 12.11 -8.52
CA MET A 167 9.90 11.10 -9.38
C MET A 167 10.28 11.30 -10.85
N ARG A 168 10.25 12.55 -11.32
CA ARG A 168 10.67 12.88 -12.67
C ARG A 168 12.12 12.46 -12.94
N ASP A 169 13.01 12.54 -11.96
CA ASP A 169 14.42 12.19 -12.13
C ASP A 169 14.62 10.69 -12.37
N PHE A 170 13.80 9.81 -11.77
CA PHE A 170 13.77 8.38 -12.10
C PHE A 170 13.42 8.15 -13.58
N TYR A 171 12.38 8.82 -14.08
CA TYR A 171 11.93 8.65 -15.48
C TYR A 171 12.91 9.28 -16.48
N LYS A 172 13.39 10.49 -16.21
CA LYS A 172 14.36 11.19 -17.10
C LYS A 172 15.71 10.50 -17.16
N GLY A 173 16.11 9.87 -16.06
CA GLY A 173 17.35 9.09 -16.02
C GLY A 173 17.24 7.73 -16.71
N GLY A 174 16.03 7.33 -17.12
CA GLY A 174 15.80 6.00 -17.70
C GLY A 174 15.87 4.87 -16.68
N TYR A 175 15.71 5.18 -15.39
CA TYR A 175 15.80 4.20 -14.31
C TYR A 175 14.45 3.52 -14.05
N SER A 176 13.38 4.11 -14.54
CA SER A 176 12.02 3.57 -14.54
C SER A 176 11.29 3.98 -15.82
N VAL A 177 10.26 3.24 -16.17
CA VAL A 177 9.37 3.56 -17.30
C VAL A 177 8.15 4.33 -16.75
N SER A 178 7.78 5.43 -17.40
CA SER A 178 6.55 6.18 -17.06
C SER A 178 5.32 5.52 -17.67
N GLY A 179 4.15 5.76 -17.08
CA GLY A 179 2.87 5.25 -17.58
C GLY A 179 2.57 3.80 -17.17
N MET A 180 3.28 3.26 -16.20
CA MET A 180 2.95 1.97 -15.61
C MET A 180 1.87 2.13 -14.55
N ASP A 181 0.78 1.36 -14.67
CA ASP A 181 -0.07 1.09 -13.52
C ASP A 181 0.59 0.05 -12.59
N GLU A 182 -0.05 -0.28 -11.48
CA GLU A 182 0.50 -1.25 -10.54
C GLU A 182 0.71 -2.64 -11.19
N THR A 183 -0.21 -3.06 -12.05
CA THR A 183 -0.12 -4.36 -12.73
C THR A 183 1.11 -4.41 -13.64
N ALA A 184 1.28 -3.39 -14.48
CA ALA A 184 2.43 -3.29 -15.39
C ALA A 184 3.77 -3.18 -14.63
N ALA A 185 3.79 -2.46 -13.50
CA ALA A 185 4.99 -2.34 -12.68
C ALA A 185 5.39 -3.69 -12.05
N ARG A 186 4.42 -4.45 -11.54
CA ARG A 186 4.62 -5.81 -11.02
C ARG A 186 5.09 -6.76 -12.13
N GLU A 187 4.42 -6.77 -13.27
CA GLU A 187 4.82 -7.59 -14.41
C GLU A 187 6.24 -7.29 -14.88
N SER A 188 6.65 -6.01 -14.85
CA SER A 188 8.03 -5.61 -15.16
C SER A 188 9.04 -6.19 -14.18
N PHE A 189 8.73 -6.22 -12.89
CA PHE A 189 9.56 -6.84 -11.85
C PHE A 189 9.55 -8.37 -11.99
N GLU A 190 8.38 -8.97 -12.06
CA GLU A 190 8.16 -10.40 -12.15
C GLU A 190 8.74 -11.05 -13.43
N SER A 191 8.93 -10.26 -14.50
CA SER A 191 9.61 -10.69 -15.73
C SER A 191 11.11 -10.44 -15.73
N GLY A 192 11.66 -9.82 -14.69
CA GLY A 192 13.07 -9.45 -14.61
C GLY A 192 13.46 -8.23 -15.45
N GLN A 193 12.48 -7.46 -15.96
CA GLN A 193 12.75 -6.20 -16.65
C GLN A 193 13.08 -5.07 -15.66
N SER A 194 12.60 -5.13 -14.43
CA SER A 194 12.94 -4.19 -13.37
C SER A 194 13.54 -4.92 -12.18
N ALA A 195 14.60 -4.36 -11.61
CA ALA A 195 15.28 -4.95 -10.47
C ALA A 195 14.56 -4.70 -9.13
N MET A 196 13.74 -3.64 -9.06
CA MET A 196 12.94 -3.27 -7.89
C MET A 196 11.52 -2.89 -8.30
N VAL A 197 10.57 -3.01 -7.36
CA VAL A 197 9.20 -2.52 -7.51
C VAL A 197 8.68 -2.03 -6.16
N ILE A 198 7.84 -0.99 -6.16
CA ILE A 198 7.16 -0.53 -4.94
C ILE A 198 5.72 -1.01 -4.98
N VAL A 199 5.38 -1.94 -4.10
CA VAL A 199 4.07 -2.61 -4.09
C VAL A 199 3.77 -3.22 -2.70
N GLY A 200 2.57 -3.72 -2.50
CA GLY A 200 2.12 -4.34 -1.26
C GLY A 200 2.61 -5.79 -1.08
N PRO A 201 2.26 -6.42 0.06
CA PRO A 201 2.78 -7.74 0.46
C PRO A 201 2.30 -8.92 -0.41
N TRP A 202 1.34 -8.72 -1.30
CA TRP A 202 0.93 -9.72 -2.28
C TRP A 202 2.01 -10.08 -3.29
N GLU A 203 3.08 -9.28 -3.37
CA GLU A 203 4.23 -9.55 -4.23
C GLU A 203 5.05 -10.75 -3.77
N ASP A 204 5.10 -11.01 -2.47
CA ASP A 204 5.83 -12.15 -1.90
C ASP A 204 5.45 -13.49 -2.55
N GLN A 205 4.15 -13.78 -2.55
CA GLN A 205 3.65 -15.02 -3.16
C GLN A 205 3.82 -15.03 -4.68
N ALA A 206 3.57 -13.90 -5.35
CA ALA A 206 3.67 -13.81 -6.80
C ALA A 206 5.12 -14.03 -7.29
N SER A 207 6.08 -13.42 -6.62
CA SER A 207 7.52 -13.60 -6.90
C SER A 207 7.98 -15.03 -6.57
N THR A 208 7.53 -15.60 -5.46
CA THR A 208 7.80 -17.00 -5.09
C THR A 208 7.30 -17.98 -6.15
N ASP A 209 6.06 -17.82 -6.61
CA ASP A 209 5.44 -18.68 -7.63
C ASP A 209 6.20 -18.62 -8.97
N LYS A 210 6.87 -17.52 -9.26
CA LYS A 210 7.70 -17.32 -10.46
C LYS A 210 9.17 -17.72 -10.26
N GLY A 211 9.54 -18.14 -9.05
CA GLY A 211 10.89 -18.56 -8.72
C GLY A 211 11.90 -17.40 -8.69
N ILE A 212 11.44 -16.19 -8.38
CA ILE A 212 12.30 -15.02 -8.24
C ILE A 212 12.87 -15.02 -6.82
N ASN A 213 14.18 -14.96 -6.70
CA ASN A 213 14.84 -14.67 -5.44
C ASN A 213 14.61 -13.20 -5.10
N HIS A 214 13.91 -12.93 -4.01
CA HIS A 214 13.52 -11.58 -3.66
C HIS A 214 13.59 -11.35 -2.15
N ASP A 215 13.71 -10.09 -1.79
CA ASP A 215 13.59 -9.59 -0.44
C ASP A 215 13.01 -8.18 -0.50
N LEU A 216 12.81 -7.53 0.63
CA LEU A 216 12.21 -6.21 0.70
C LEU A 216 12.91 -5.31 1.71
N PHE A 217 12.82 -4.02 1.47
CA PHE A 217 13.16 -3.00 2.44
C PHE A 217 12.05 -1.91 2.47
N PRO A 218 11.92 -1.16 3.58
CA PRO A 218 10.90 -0.13 3.69
C PRO A 218 11.08 0.97 2.64
N VAL A 219 9.97 1.54 2.17
CA VAL A 219 10.02 2.71 1.28
C VAL A 219 10.65 3.89 2.05
N PRO A 220 11.67 4.56 1.51
CA PRO A 220 12.27 5.70 2.16
C PRO A 220 11.28 6.84 2.35
N ASN A 221 11.30 7.47 3.52
CA ASN A 221 10.63 8.74 3.76
C ASN A 221 11.55 9.91 3.38
N GLY A 222 10.98 11.09 3.22
CA GLY A 222 11.76 12.27 2.84
C GLY A 222 12.91 12.62 3.79
N ASP A 223 12.79 12.28 5.07
CA ASP A 223 13.77 12.48 6.13
C ASP A 223 14.55 11.20 6.51
N GLY A 224 14.38 10.11 5.76
CA GLY A 224 15.01 8.83 6.05
C GLY A 224 14.40 8.07 7.24
N THR A 225 13.24 8.48 7.73
CA THR A 225 12.54 7.78 8.80
C THR A 225 11.40 6.92 8.26
N TYR A 226 11.13 5.81 8.92
CA TYR A 226 9.97 4.97 8.63
C TYR A 226 8.92 5.14 9.72
N VAL A 227 7.65 5.15 9.33
CA VAL A 227 6.53 5.27 10.27
C VAL A 227 5.66 4.03 10.18
N TYR A 228 5.48 3.35 11.31
CA TYR A 228 4.55 2.23 11.41
C TYR A 228 3.08 2.71 11.33
N PRO A 229 2.12 1.81 11.05
CA PRO A 229 0.70 2.16 11.00
C PRO A 229 0.15 2.78 12.28
N ASP A 230 0.75 2.45 13.43
CA ASP A 230 0.39 3.01 14.75
C ASP A 230 0.98 4.43 14.99
N GLY A 231 1.61 5.02 13.96
CA GLY A 231 2.22 6.35 14.04
C GLY A 231 3.57 6.38 14.76
N THR A 232 4.09 5.23 15.24
CA THR A 232 5.43 5.18 15.83
C THR A 232 6.48 5.25 14.73
N LYS A 233 7.58 5.98 15.01
CA LYS A 233 8.73 5.98 14.10
C LYS A 233 9.46 4.64 14.23
N ALA A 234 9.69 3.97 13.10
CA ALA A 234 10.59 2.83 13.10
C ALA A 234 11.97 3.28 13.57
N PRO A 235 12.65 2.51 14.39
CA PRO A 235 14.08 2.73 14.59
C PRO A 235 14.73 2.68 13.20
N THR A 236 15.68 3.58 12.93
CA THR A 236 16.51 3.50 11.72
C THR A 236 16.92 2.04 11.56
N PRO A 237 16.53 1.34 10.49
CA PRO A 237 16.76 -0.08 10.44
C PRO A 237 18.25 -0.35 10.60
N ALA A 238 18.60 -1.13 11.63
CA ALA A 238 19.80 -1.91 11.51
C ALA A 238 19.60 -2.76 10.25
N PRO A 239 20.57 -2.84 9.35
CA PRO A 239 20.45 -3.68 8.17
C PRO A 239 19.94 -5.04 8.62
N PRO A 240 18.94 -5.65 7.93
CA PRO A 240 18.48 -6.96 8.29
C PRO A 240 19.69 -7.89 8.30
N VAL A 241 19.94 -8.52 9.44
CA VAL A 241 20.97 -9.53 9.54
C VAL A 241 20.40 -10.76 8.85
N CYS A 242 20.61 -10.88 7.56
CA CYS A 242 20.33 -12.09 6.82
C CYS A 242 21.37 -13.16 7.26
N THR A 243 21.16 -13.75 8.42
CA THR A 243 21.72 -15.04 8.71
C THR A 243 20.93 -16.03 7.86
N GLY A 244 21.59 -16.66 6.87
CA GLY A 244 21.02 -17.59 5.89
C GLY A 244 20.08 -18.65 6.49
N GLY A 245 18.89 -18.28 6.75
CA GLY A 245 17.74 -19.01 7.26
C GLY A 245 16.55 -18.15 6.98
N SER A 246 15.48 -18.74 6.53
CA SER A 246 14.19 -18.16 6.17
C SER A 246 13.92 -16.80 6.79
N PRO A 247 13.38 -15.83 6.05
CA PRO A 247 13.18 -14.46 6.53
C PRO A 247 12.60 -14.48 7.94
N PRO A 248 13.00 -13.56 8.83
CA PRO A 248 12.40 -13.49 10.15
C PRO A 248 10.89 -13.36 9.91
N ARG A 249 10.14 -14.39 10.28
CA ARG A 249 8.67 -14.33 10.25
C ARG A 249 8.34 -13.04 10.98
N LEU A 250 7.78 -12.08 10.26
CA LEU A 250 7.13 -10.92 10.86
C LEU A 250 6.43 -11.42 12.10
N ALA A 251 6.74 -10.80 13.24
CA ALA A 251 6.37 -11.26 14.56
C ALA A 251 4.97 -11.87 14.52
N THR A 252 4.91 -13.11 14.92
CA THR A 252 3.80 -14.05 14.93
C THR A 252 2.45 -13.39 14.71
N PRO A 253 1.71 -13.70 13.64
CA PRO A 253 0.33 -13.26 13.56
C PRO A 253 -0.33 -13.69 14.87
N LEU A 254 -1.01 -12.77 15.52
CA LEU A 254 -1.87 -13.04 16.66
C LEU A 254 -2.58 -14.34 16.36
N ARG A 255 -2.23 -15.38 17.08
CA ARG A 255 -2.89 -16.67 16.94
C ARG A 255 -4.37 -16.39 17.09
N SER A 256 -5.11 -16.47 15.99
CA SER A 256 -6.55 -16.66 16.07
C SER A 256 -6.74 -17.87 16.99
N ARG A 257 -7.21 -17.63 18.19
CA ARG A 257 -7.88 -18.68 18.93
C ARG A 257 -9.11 -19.01 18.09
N ALA A 258 -8.97 -19.98 17.22
CA ALA A 258 -10.10 -20.68 16.68
C ALA A 258 -10.78 -21.36 17.87
N SER A 259 -11.71 -20.67 18.50
CA SER A 259 -12.73 -21.31 19.27
C SER A 259 -13.66 -21.96 18.26
N THR A 260 -13.61 -23.26 18.16
CA THR A 260 -14.67 -24.08 17.60
C THR A 260 -15.94 -23.81 18.37
N THR A 261 -16.80 -22.94 17.87
CA THR A 261 -18.21 -22.90 18.23
C THR A 261 -19.02 -22.51 17.00
N SER A 262 -19.77 -23.49 16.55
CA SER A 262 -21.05 -23.46 15.84
C SER A 262 -21.41 -22.19 15.03
N SER A 263 -21.56 -22.40 13.73
CA SER A 263 -22.33 -21.60 12.79
C SER A 263 -23.58 -20.98 13.43
N SER A 264 -23.60 -19.67 13.57
CA SER A 264 -24.83 -18.91 13.62
C SER A 264 -24.81 -17.91 12.46
N SER A 265 -25.67 -18.17 11.49
CA SER A 265 -26.02 -17.31 10.39
C SER A 265 -26.54 -15.96 10.92
N ILE A 266 -25.84 -14.88 10.62
CA ILE A 266 -26.38 -13.54 10.84
C ILE A 266 -27.27 -13.22 9.64
N THR A 267 -28.56 -13.26 9.87
CA THR A 267 -29.57 -12.79 8.92
C THR A 267 -29.79 -11.31 9.18
N THR A 268 -29.36 -10.46 8.26
CA THR A 268 -29.68 -9.04 8.30
C THR A 268 -31.01 -8.81 7.59
N THR A 269 -31.99 -8.32 8.32
CA THR A 269 -33.32 -8.00 7.80
C THR A 269 -33.29 -6.65 7.09
N THR A 270 -33.54 -6.65 5.81
CA THR A 270 -33.72 -5.45 5.01
C THR A 270 -35.14 -4.91 5.26
N THR A 271 -35.24 -3.72 5.84
CA THR A 271 -36.49 -2.96 5.86
C THR A 271 -36.53 -2.01 4.67
N ARG A 272 -37.57 -2.14 3.85
CA ARG A 272 -37.90 -1.24 2.73
C ARG A 272 -38.26 0.15 3.22
#